data_50ddb42c0f03959228ae53523c23bb86
#
_entry.id   50ddb42c0f03959228ae53523c23bb86
#
_cell.length_a   1.000
_cell.length_b   1.000
_cell.length_c   1.000
_cell.angle_alpha   90.00
_cell.angle_beta   90.00
_cell.angle_gamma   90.00
#
_symmetry.space_group_name_H-M   'P 1'
#
loop_
_entity.id
_entity.type
_entity.pdbx_description
1 polymer ?
#
loop_
_entity_poly.entity_id
_entity_poly.type
_entity_poly.pdbx_seq_one_letter_code
_entity_poly.pdbx_strand_id
1 'polypeptide(L)'
;HNPSITAERVEVCPNSIELYGKESEYNNGGLLQKLNIPTDKLLLIYGGNLGRPQGIDFLMDVLAANEKRTDTYFVVVGNGTEYGKISQWFRNNTPHNSCLIPSLPKQEYDDLVSACNVGLIFLDNRFTIPNYPSRLLSYLENRMPVLMATDMNTDIGPIAEKNGYGLWTESGNLETFMEMVEFVT
;
A
#
# COMPACT_ATOMS: atom_id res chain seq x y z
N HIS A 1 -17.18 21.05 11.09
CA HIS A 1 -17.06 21.73 12.40
C HIS A 1 -18.46 22.14 12.86
N ASN A 2 -18.93 21.62 13.99
CA ASN A 2 -20.21 22.04 14.59
C ASN A 2 -19.91 22.98 15.79
N PRO A 3 -20.17 24.29 15.67
CA PRO A 3 -19.80 25.27 16.70
C PRO A 3 -20.57 25.09 18.01
N SER A 4 -21.64 24.28 18.05
CA SER A 4 -22.40 23.99 19.26
C SER A 4 -21.79 22.85 20.11
N ILE A 5 -20.73 22.19 19.63
CA ILE A 5 -20.06 21.12 20.34
C ILE A 5 -18.71 21.64 20.85
N THR A 6 -18.54 21.67 22.17
CA THR A 6 -17.26 22.06 22.79
C THR A 6 -16.20 20.97 22.60
N ALA A 7 -14.93 21.36 22.49
CA ALA A 7 -13.81 20.43 22.31
C ALA A 7 -13.75 19.31 23.38
N GLU A 8 -14.17 19.64 24.60
CA GLU A 8 -14.24 18.70 25.75
C GLU A 8 -15.26 17.55 25.55
N ARG A 9 -16.17 17.70 24.57
CA ARG A 9 -17.22 16.71 24.25
C ARG A 9 -16.90 15.91 23.00
N VAL A 10 -15.70 16.05 22.46
CA VAL A 10 -15.25 15.39 21.24
C VAL A 10 -13.96 14.64 21.54
N GLU A 11 -13.96 13.37 21.26
CA GLU A 11 -12.78 12.51 21.34
C GLU A 11 -12.46 11.92 19.96
N VAL A 12 -11.18 11.80 19.64
CA VAL A 12 -10.73 11.10 18.45
C VAL A 12 -10.72 9.61 18.73
N CYS A 13 -11.57 8.86 18.04
CA CYS A 13 -11.60 7.40 18.09
C CYS A 13 -10.93 6.87 16.80
N PRO A 14 -9.64 6.51 16.83
CA PRO A 14 -8.96 5.97 15.68
C PRO A 14 -9.55 4.61 15.30
N ASN A 15 -9.43 4.27 14.02
CA ASN A 15 -9.73 2.91 13.57
C ASN A 15 -8.87 1.92 14.35
N SER A 16 -9.47 0.86 14.81
CA SER A 16 -8.81 -0.20 15.57
C SER A 16 -9.16 -1.57 15.01
N ILE A 17 -8.30 -2.53 15.28
CA ILE A 17 -8.51 -3.94 14.98
C ILE A 17 -8.36 -4.75 16.25
N GLU A 18 -9.07 -5.84 16.35
CA GLU A 18 -8.86 -6.81 17.39
C GLU A 18 -7.67 -7.69 16.98
N LEU A 19 -6.60 -7.69 17.79
CA LEU A 19 -5.43 -8.51 17.53
C LEU A 19 -5.75 -9.95 17.93
N TYR A 20 -6.22 -10.74 16.99
CA TYR A 20 -6.25 -12.17 17.16
C TYR A 20 -4.84 -12.70 16.95
N GLY A 21 -4.31 -13.44 17.91
CA GLY A 21 -3.04 -14.16 17.74
C GLY A 21 -3.20 -15.18 16.62
N LYS A 22 -3.01 -14.75 15.39
CA LYS A 22 -2.96 -15.64 14.24
C LYS A 22 -1.62 -16.37 14.25
N GLU A 23 -1.54 -17.47 15.01
CA GLU A 23 -0.65 -18.57 14.66
C GLU A 23 -1.26 -19.29 13.46
N SER A 24 -1.32 -18.64 12.32
CA SER A 24 -1.73 -19.31 11.11
C SER A 24 -0.49 -19.79 10.40
N GLU A 25 -0.36 -21.09 10.25
CA GLU A 25 0.52 -21.72 9.26
C GLU A 25 0.00 -21.30 7.87
N TYR A 26 0.32 -20.07 7.42
CA TYR A 26 0.01 -19.64 6.08
C TYR A 26 0.84 -20.47 5.11
N ASN A 27 0.20 -21.28 4.31
CA ASN A 27 0.84 -21.96 3.19
C ASN A 27 1.04 -20.95 2.02
N ASN A 28 1.83 -19.92 2.29
CA ASN A 28 2.00 -18.78 1.40
C ASN A 28 2.67 -19.14 0.07
N GLY A 29 3.50 -20.21 0.03
CA GLY A 29 4.23 -20.61 -1.17
C GLY A 29 3.33 -21.06 -2.31
N GLY A 30 2.23 -21.75 -2.00
CA GLY A 30 1.28 -22.24 -3.01
C GLY A 30 0.51 -21.08 -3.70
N LEU A 31 0.15 -20.03 -2.95
CA LEU A 31 -0.56 -18.89 -3.50
C LEU A 31 0.34 -18.03 -4.39
N LEU A 32 1.57 -17.73 -3.96
CA LEU A 32 2.52 -16.97 -4.75
C LEU A 32 2.82 -17.69 -6.09
N GLN A 33 3.02 -19.00 -6.05
CA GLN A 33 3.22 -19.80 -7.26
C GLN A 33 1.99 -19.77 -8.19
N LYS A 34 0.77 -19.92 -7.64
CA LYS A 34 -0.50 -19.82 -8.40
C LYS A 34 -0.63 -18.46 -9.10
N LEU A 35 -0.15 -17.40 -8.47
CA LEU A 35 -0.21 -16.03 -9.00
C LEU A 35 1.02 -15.63 -9.82
N ASN A 36 1.98 -16.54 -10.04
CA ASN A 36 3.27 -16.30 -10.72
C ASN A 36 4.08 -15.14 -10.09
N ILE A 37 4.05 -15.02 -8.76
CA ILE A 37 4.82 -14.04 -7.99
C ILE A 37 6.14 -14.69 -7.57
N PRO A 38 7.30 -14.05 -7.80
CA PRO A 38 8.60 -14.58 -7.39
C PRO A 38 8.71 -14.66 -5.86
N THR A 39 9.45 -15.63 -5.35
CA THR A 39 9.68 -15.84 -3.91
C THR A 39 11.09 -15.46 -3.47
N ASP A 40 11.93 -15.06 -4.41
CA ASP A 40 13.33 -14.69 -4.21
C ASP A 40 13.57 -13.17 -4.22
N LYS A 41 12.50 -12.38 -4.27
CA LYS A 41 12.52 -10.92 -4.25
C LYS A 41 11.79 -10.35 -3.04
N LEU A 42 12.13 -9.12 -2.65
CA LEU A 42 11.36 -8.37 -1.68
C LEU A 42 10.00 -7.98 -2.30
N LEU A 43 8.92 -8.43 -1.70
CA LEU A 43 7.56 -8.20 -2.19
C LEU A 43 6.95 -6.96 -1.55
N LEU A 44 6.60 -5.95 -2.36
CA LEU A 44 5.91 -4.74 -1.93
C LEU A 44 4.46 -4.79 -2.42
N ILE A 45 3.49 -4.71 -1.51
CA ILE A 45 2.07 -4.86 -1.86
C ILE A 45 1.28 -3.57 -1.76
N TYR A 46 0.60 -3.22 -2.85
CA TYR A 46 -0.51 -2.27 -2.86
C TYR A 46 -1.83 -3.01 -3.00
N GLY A 47 -2.70 -2.95 -1.99
CA GLY A 47 -3.97 -3.67 -2.00
C GLY A 47 -5.19 -2.79 -1.79
N GLY A 48 -6.28 -3.06 -2.50
CA GLY A 48 -7.59 -2.45 -2.28
C GLY A 48 -8.12 -1.57 -3.42
N ASN A 49 -8.68 -0.40 -3.06
CA ASN A 49 -9.32 0.49 -4.04
C ASN A 49 -8.28 1.15 -4.97
N LEU A 50 -8.47 1.00 -6.28
CA LEU A 50 -7.71 1.67 -7.34
C LEU A 50 -8.54 2.87 -7.86
N GLY A 51 -8.84 3.81 -6.97
CA GLY A 51 -9.61 5.02 -7.27
C GLY A 51 -8.73 6.26 -7.39
N ARG A 52 -9.30 7.36 -7.94
CA ARG A 52 -8.59 8.65 -8.10
C ARG A 52 -7.88 9.16 -6.85
N PRO A 53 -8.51 9.11 -5.64
CA PRO A 53 -7.86 9.60 -4.42
C PRO A 53 -6.59 8.81 -4.03
N GLN A 54 -6.34 7.70 -4.68
CA GLN A 54 -5.24 6.79 -4.35
C GLN A 54 -3.95 7.07 -5.14
N GLY A 55 -3.84 8.18 -5.87
CA GLY A 55 -2.61 8.56 -6.56
C GLY A 55 -2.10 7.51 -7.55
N ILE A 56 -2.98 6.91 -8.35
CA ILE A 56 -2.63 5.81 -9.28
C ILE A 56 -1.60 6.24 -10.33
N ASP A 57 -1.58 7.52 -10.72
CA ASP A 57 -0.55 8.05 -11.62
C ASP A 57 0.83 7.92 -11.01
N PHE A 58 0.98 8.34 -9.76
CA PHE A 58 2.23 8.24 -9.04
C PHE A 58 2.64 6.78 -8.77
N LEU A 59 1.69 5.90 -8.47
CA LEU A 59 1.98 4.46 -8.40
C LEU A 59 2.58 3.94 -9.72
N MET A 60 2.04 4.33 -10.88
CA MET A 60 2.60 3.92 -12.18
C MET A 60 4.01 4.46 -12.41
N ASP A 61 4.31 5.69 -11.98
CA ASP A 61 5.66 6.27 -12.06
C ASP A 61 6.65 5.47 -11.19
N VAL A 62 6.25 5.07 -10.00
CA VAL A 62 7.04 4.22 -9.10
C VAL A 62 7.29 2.85 -9.74
N LEU A 63 6.26 2.21 -10.31
CA LEU A 63 6.41 0.93 -11.01
C LEU A 63 7.40 1.03 -12.19
N ALA A 64 7.32 2.11 -12.97
CA ALA A 64 8.23 2.36 -14.08
C ALA A 64 9.68 2.56 -13.61
N ALA A 65 9.88 3.31 -12.52
CA ALA A 65 11.21 3.52 -11.95
C ALA A 65 11.83 2.22 -11.41
N ASN A 66 10.98 1.32 -10.85
CA ASN A 66 11.42 0.05 -10.30
C ASN A 66 11.86 -0.98 -11.36
N GLU A 67 11.54 -0.80 -12.64
CA GLU A 67 11.90 -1.76 -13.72
C GLU A 67 13.41 -2.04 -13.82
N LYS A 68 14.25 -1.13 -13.35
CA LYS A 68 15.70 -1.27 -13.36
C LYS A 68 16.24 -2.14 -12.21
N ARG A 69 15.40 -2.47 -11.22
CA ARG A 69 15.79 -3.24 -10.03
C ARG A 69 15.54 -4.73 -10.26
N THR A 70 16.34 -5.55 -9.62
CA THR A 70 16.24 -7.02 -9.70
C THR A 70 15.85 -7.65 -8.37
N ASP A 71 15.91 -6.90 -7.29
CA ASP A 71 15.77 -7.32 -5.90
C ASP A 71 14.35 -7.12 -5.33
N THR A 72 13.52 -6.32 -6.01
CA THR A 72 12.15 -5.99 -5.58
C THR A 72 11.10 -6.44 -6.59
N TYR A 73 9.88 -6.68 -6.10
CA TYR A 73 8.72 -6.99 -6.93
C TYR A 73 7.46 -6.34 -6.34
N PHE A 74 6.74 -5.59 -7.16
CA PHE A 74 5.52 -4.89 -6.76
C PHE A 74 4.28 -5.72 -7.09
N VAL A 75 3.47 -5.98 -6.07
CA VAL A 75 2.19 -6.68 -6.21
C VAL A 75 1.06 -5.65 -6.08
N VAL A 76 0.38 -5.36 -7.17
CA VAL A 76 -0.78 -4.47 -7.20
C VAL A 76 -2.04 -5.32 -7.27
N VAL A 77 -2.90 -5.25 -6.25
CA VAL A 77 -4.13 -6.06 -6.19
C VAL A 77 -5.33 -5.22 -5.83
N GLY A 78 -6.41 -5.33 -6.61
CA GLY A 78 -7.65 -4.61 -6.33
C GLY A 78 -8.44 -4.22 -7.56
N ASN A 79 -9.42 -3.33 -7.33
CA ASN A 79 -10.28 -2.78 -8.36
C ASN A 79 -10.66 -1.34 -8.01
N GLY A 80 -11.21 -0.59 -8.98
CA GLY A 80 -11.65 0.79 -8.77
C GLY A 80 -11.79 1.55 -10.07
N THR A 81 -12.13 2.83 -9.97
CA THR A 81 -12.41 3.70 -11.14
C THR A 81 -11.20 3.88 -12.05
N GLU A 82 -9.98 3.74 -11.54
CA GLU A 82 -8.72 3.85 -12.31
C GLU A 82 -8.14 2.48 -12.72
N TYR A 83 -8.85 1.37 -12.43
CA TYR A 83 -8.38 0.02 -12.81
C TYR A 83 -8.11 -0.10 -14.31
N GLY A 84 -9.00 0.44 -15.15
CA GLY A 84 -8.82 0.42 -16.62
C GLY A 84 -7.52 1.11 -17.05
N LYS A 85 -7.16 2.21 -16.41
CA LYS A 85 -5.96 2.99 -16.69
C LYS A 85 -4.69 2.22 -16.34
N ILE A 86 -4.59 1.72 -15.12
CA ILE A 86 -3.41 0.94 -14.70
C ILE A 86 -3.31 -0.39 -15.46
N SER A 87 -4.42 -1.05 -15.75
CA SER A 87 -4.45 -2.26 -16.57
C SER A 87 -3.94 -2.01 -17.99
N GLN A 88 -4.27 -0.85 -18.59
CA GLN A 88 -3.73 -0.45 -19.90
C GLN A 88 -2.22 -0.20 -19.83
N TRP A 89 -1.75 0.43 -18.73
CA TRP A 89 -0.32 0.65 -18.50
C TRP A 89 0.44 -0.68 -18.44
N PHE A 90 -0.05 -1.67 -17.69
CA PHE A 90 0.56 -3.02 -17.62
C PHE A 90 0.60 -3.71 -18.97
N ARG A 91 -0.45 -3.60 -19.80
CA ARG A 91 -0.44 -4.17 -21.16
C ARG A 91 0.58 -3.53 -22.08
N ASN A 92 0.74 -2.20 -21.97
CA ASN A 92 1.64 -1.45 -22.85
C ASN A 92 3.12 -1.61 -22.47
N ASN A 93 3.42 -1.75 -21.17
CA ASN A 93 4.79 -1.75 -20.66
C ASN A 93 5.31 -3.17 -20.34
N THR A 94 4.41 -4.16 -20.17
CA THR A 94 4.76 -5.54 -19.80
C THR A 94 5.87 -5.64 -18.75
N PRO A 95 5.69 -5.03 -17.55
CA PRO A 95 6.77 -4.91 -16.58
C PRO A 95 7.22 -6.27 -16.06
N HIS A 96 8.53 -6.40 -15.76
CA HIS A 96 9.14 -7.62 -15.25
C HIS A 96 9.15 -7.71 -13.72
N ASN A 97 9.04 -6.57 -13.04
CA ASN A 97 9.17 -6.44 -11.58
C ASN A 97 7.87 -6.04 -10.90
N SER A 98 6.74 -6.28 -11.57
CA SER A 98 5.44 -6.03 -10.97
C SER A 98 4.32 -6.85 -11.64
N CYS A 99 3.22 -7.03 -10.91
CA CYS A 99 2.00 -7.62 -11.45
C CYS A 99 0.77 -6.83 -11.02
N LEU A 100 -0.29 -6.94 -11.83
CA LEU A 100 -1.62 -6.43 -11.52
C LEU A 100 -2.58 -7.60 -11.39
N ILE A 101 -3.18 -7.74 -10.22
CA ILE A 101 -4.13 -8.79 -9.87
C ILE A 101 -5.49 -8.13 -9.66
N PRO A 102 -6.57 -8.63 -10.25
CA PRO A 102 -7.93 -8.21 -9.91
C PRO A 102 -8.24 -8.44 -8.43
N SER A 103 -9.37 -7.91 -7.96
CA SER A 103 -9.84 -8.19 -6.59
C SER A 103 -9.88 -9.69 -6.31
N LEU A 104 -9.31 -10.07 -5.20
CA LEU A 104 -9.33 -11.44 -4.67
C LEU A 104 -10.43 -11.62 -3.63
N PRO A 105 -10.91 -12.84 -3.39
CA PRO A 105 -11.67 -13.18 -2.19
C PRO A 105 -10.88 -12.78 -0.93
N LYS A 106 -11.61 -12.42 0.15
CA LYS A 106 -10.97 -11.89 1.37
C LYS A 106 -9.84 -12.79 1.89
N GLN A 107 -10.07 -14.09 1.98
CA GLN A 107 -9.06 -15.03 2.50
C GLN A 107 -7.81 -15.06 1.61
N GLU A 108 -7.95 -15.16 0.28
CA GLU A 108 -6.81 -15.14 -0.65
C GLU A 108 -6.06 -13.81 -0.59
N TYR A 109 -6.77 -12.69 -0.36
CA TYR A 109 -6.15 -11.39 -0.16
C TYR A 109 -5.36 -11.33 1.16
N ASP A 110 -5.94 -11.80 2.26
CA ASP A 110 -5.27 -11.85 3.56
C ASP A 110 -4.01 -12.74 3.51
N ASP A 111 -4.10 -13.88 2.83
CA ASP A 111 -2.98 -14.81 2.61
C ASP A 111 -1.88 -14.13 1.75
N LEU A 112 -2.27 -13.38 0.71
CA LEU A 112 -1.32 -12.65 -0.14
C LEU A 112 -0.63 -11.54 0.64
N VAL A 113 -1.36 -10.76 1.44
CA VAL A 113 -0.78 -9.72 2.29
C VAL A 113 0.25 -10.33 3.24
N SER A 114 -0.09 -11.45 3.90
CA SER A 114 0.81 -12.11 4.84
C SER A 114 2.08 -12.71 4.19
N ALA A 115 2.05 -12.93 2.86
CA ALA A 115 3.18 -13.41 2.08
C ALA A 115 4.11 -12.29 1.59
N CYS A 116 3.68 -11.02 1.70
CA CYS A 116 4.46 -9.87 1.27
C CYS A 116 5.29 -9.29 2.42
N ASN A 117 6.30 -8.47 2.08
CA ASN A 117 7.26 -7.95 3.05
C ASN A 117 6.96 -6.50 3.45
N VAL A 118 6.45 -5.67 2.52
CA VAL A 118 6.26 -4.23 2.71
C VAL A 118 4.88 -3.82 2.20
N GLY A 119 4.13 -3.10 3.03
CA GLY A 119 2.85 -2.50 2.64
C GLY A 119 3.02 -1.16 1.95
N LEU A 120 2.19 -0.86 0.95
CA LEU A 120 2.23 0.40 0.21
C LEU A 120 0.95 1.19 0.42
N ILE A 121 1.10 2.50 0.71
CA ILE A 121 -0.01 3.46 0.76
C ILE A 121 0.30 4.62 -0.18
N PHE A 122 -0.60 4.85 -1.12
CA PHE A 122 -0.58 6.01 -2.00
C PHE A 122 -1.86 6.81 -1.83
N LEU A 123 -1.73 8.12 -1.68
CA LEU A 123 -2.82 9.10 -1.73
C LEU A 123 -2.42 10.21 -2.68
N ASP A 124 -3.37 10.69 -3.48
CA ASP A 124 -3.13 11.80 -4.40
C ASP A 124 -2.91 13.10 -3.60
N ASN A 125 -1.84 13.84 -3.87
CA ASN A 125 -1.49 15.08 -3.17
C ASN A 125 -2.52 16.21 -3.37
N ARG A 126 -3.38 16.10 -4.40
CA ARG A 126 -4.48 17.03 -4.66
C ARG A 126 -5.72 16.74 -3.82
N PHE A 127 -5.77 15.58 -3.16
CA PHE A 127 -6.91 15.17 -2.35
C PHE A 127 -6.75 15.68 -0.92
N THR A 128 -7.41 16.81 -0.63
CA THR A 128 -7.23 17.56 0.63
C THR A 128 -8.13 17.09 1.78
N ILE A 129 -8.93 16.06 1.57
CA ILE A 129 -9.77 15.48 2.63
C ILE A 129 -8.94 14.43 3.37
N PRO A 130 -8.69 14.59 4.69
CA PRO A 130 -7.93 13.61 5.45
C PRO A 130 -8.51 12.21 5.28
N ASN A 131 -7.66 11.26 4.89
CA ASN A 131 -8.04 9.89 4.62
C ASN A 131 -7.06 8.92 5.27
N TYR A 132 -7.59 8.04 6.12
CA TYR A 132 -6.85 6.92 6.70
C TYR A 132 -7.25 5.62 5.99
N PRO A 133 -6.44 5.15 5.05
CA PRO A 133 -6.71 3.91 4.33
C PRO A 133 -6.78 2.72 5.26
N SER A 134 -7.89 1.98 5.26
CA SER A 134 -8.10 0.81 6.13
C SER A 134 -7.06 -0.30 5.93
N ARG A 135 -6.41 -0.34 4.76
CA ARG A 135 -5.32 -1.28 4.46
C ARG A 135 -4.13 -1.14 5.41
N LEU A 136 -3.89 0.04 6.00
CA LEU A 136 -2.85 0.21 7.01
C LEU A 136 -3.03 -0.75 8.17
N LEU A 137 -4.27 -0.95 8.64
CA LEU A 137 -4.55 -1.87 9.75
C LEU A 137 -4.16 -3.31 9.38
N SER A 138 -4.45 -3.75 8.15
CA SER A 138 -4.06 -5.06 7.66
C SER A 138 -2.53 -5.24 7.60
N TYR A 139 -1.80 -4.21 7.19
CA TYR A 139 -0.34 -4.24 7.19
C TYR A 139 0.24 -4.31 8.61
N LEU A 140 -0.28 -3.49 9.52
CA LEU A 140 0.14 -3.50 10.93
C LEU A 140 -0.21 -4.82 11.64
N GLU A 141 -1.37 -5.42 11.35
CA GLU A 141 -1.75 -6.75 11.82
C GLU A 141 -0.72 -7.82 11.41
N ASN A 142 -0.18 -7.70 10.20
CA ASN A 142 0.87 -8.58 9.68
C ASN A 142 2.29 -8.13 10.08
N ARG A 143 2.44 -7.09 10.92
CA ARG A 143 3.73 -6.54 11.36
C ARG A 143 4.62 -6.09 10.20
N MET A 144 4.02 -5.65 9.12
CA MET A 144 4.72 -5.19 7.93
C MET A 144 5.14 -3.73 8.08
N PRO A 145 6.37 -3.37 7.72
CA PRO A 145 6.73 -1.97 7.51
C PRO A 145 5.93 -1.40 6.32
N VAL A 146 5.70 -0.09 6.34
CA VAL A 146 4.87 0.56 5.31
C VAL A 146 5.63 1.70 4.65
N LEU A 147 5.63 1.75 3.31
CA LEU A 147 6.09 2.91 2.55
C LEU A 147 4.87 3.71 2.09
N MET A 148 4.90 5.00 2.36
CA MET A 148 3.76 5.87 2.13
C MET A 148 4.14 7.06 1.25
N ALA A 149 3.29 7.35 0.26
CA ALA A 149 3.30 8.60 -0.48
C ALA A 149 1.91 9.23 -0.38
N THR A 150 1.79 10.30 0.39
CA THR A 150 0.49 10.90 0.71
C THR A 150 0.46 12.41 0.48
N ASP A 151 -0.70 13.01 0.67
CA ASP A 151 -0.84 14.46 0.77
C ASP A 151 -0.24 14.99 2.10
N MET A 152 -0.03 16.31 2.15
CA MET A 152 0.55 16.98 3.33
C MET A 152 -0.46 17.26 4.45
N ASN A 153 -1.76 17.04 4.23
CA ASN A 153 -2.80 17.34 5.21
C ASN A 153 -3.10 16.14 6.12
N THR A 154 -2.79 14.93 5.63
CA THR A 154 -2.98 13.69 6.37
C THR A 154 -1.74 13.39 7.20
N ASP A 155 -1.91 13.21 8.49
CA ASP A 155 -0.82 12.97 9.46
C ASP A 155 -0.35 11.50 9.55
N ILE A 156 -0.89 10.63 8.71
CA ILE A 156 -0.60 9.19 8.68
C ILE A 156 0.90 8.90 8.46
N GLY A 157 1.55 9.63 7.56
CA GLY A 157 2.97 9.48 7.26
C GLY A 157 3.86 9.88 8.44
N PRO A 158 3.76 11.13 8.94
CA PRO A 158 4.50 11.57 10.12
C PRO A 158 4.28 10.68 11.36
N ILE A 159 3.06 10.16 11.54
CA ILE A 159 2.77 9.21 12.61
C ILE A 159 3.51 7.89 12.42
N ALA A 160 3.59 7.39 11.19
CA ALA A 160 4.31 6.15 10.87
C ALA A 160 5.81 6.25 11.19
N GLU A 161 6.44 7.35 10.76
CA GLU A 161 7.86 7.59 11.03
C GLU A 161 8.14 7.76 12.53
N LYS A 162 7.33 8.58 13.22
CA LYS A 162 7.45 8.80 14.67
C LYS A 162 7.37 7.50 15.47
N ASN A 163 6.54 6.54 15.03
CA ASN A 163 6.33 5.27 15.70
C ASN A 163 7.20 4.13 15.11
N GLY A 164 8.02 4.40 14.10
CA GLY A 164 9.01 3.47 13.56
C GLY A 164 8.42 2.28 12.79
N TYR A 165 7.21 2.41 12.25
CA TYR A 165 6.61 1.34 11.46
C TYR A 165 6.54 1.65 9.95
N GLY A 166 7.03 2.79 9.51
CA GLY A 166 7.04 3.14 8.09
C GLY A 166 7.88 4.36 7.76
N LEU A 167 8.07 4.57 6.46
CA LEU A 167 8.67 5.76 5.88
C LEU A 167 7.64 6.50 5.03
N TRP A 168 7.82 7.81 4.88
CA TRP A 168 6.85 8.66 4.23
C TRP A 168 7.51 9.73 3.36
N THR A 169 6.85 10.07 2.26
CA THR A 169 7.13 11.24 1.43
C THR A 169 5.84 11.86 0.92
N GLU A 170 5.91 13.09 0.42
CA GLU A 170 4.80 13.69 -0.30
C GLU A 170 4.58 12.95 -1.64
N SER A 171 3.31 12.71 -1.98
CA SER A 171 2.93 12.07 -3.24
C SER A 171 3.37 12.92 -4.43
N GLY A 172 4.08 12.30 -5.37
CA GLY A 172 4.73 12.94 -6.52
C GLY A 172 6.25 13.09 -6.37
N ASN A 173 6.82 12.88 -5.18
CA ASN A 173 8.26 12.88 -4.98
C ASN A 173 8.84 11.48 -5.26
N LEU A 174 9.11 11.21 -6.54
CA LEU A 174 9.57 9.90 -6.99
C LEU A 174 10.98 9.56 -6.47
N GLU A 175 11.87 10.54 -6.43
CA GLU A 175 13.25 10.35 -5.98
C GLU A 175 13.28 9.83 -4.53
N THR A 176 12.66 10.57 -3.61
CA THR A 176 12.58 10.15 -2.19
C THR A 176 11.85 8.84 -2.01
N PHE A 177 10.78 8.59 -2.79
CA PHE A 177 10.08 7.30 -2.69
C PHE A 177 10.99 6.13 -3.10
N MET A 178 11.78 6.27 -4.15
CA MET A 178 12.72 5.22 -4.58
C MET A 178 13.89 5.05 -3.60
N GLU A 179 14.35 6.11 -2.92
CA GLU A 179 15.30 6.01 -1.80
C GLU A 179 14.71 5.20 -0.64
N MET A 180 13.43 5.39 -0.31
CA MET A 180 12.75 4.56 0.70
C MET A 180 12.66 3.09 0.28
N VAL A 181 12.41 2.80 -1.01
CA VAL A 181 12.45 1.43 -1.54
C VAL A 181 13.84 0.84 -1.39
N GLU A 182 14.89 1.60 -1.69
CA GLU A 182 16.28 1.15 -1.52
C GLU A 182 16.63 0.89 -0.05
N PHE A 183 16.12 1.71 0.87
CA PHE A 183 16.37 1.55 2.31
C PHE A 183 15.81 0.24 2.90
N VAL A 184 14.69 -0.26 2.37
CA VAL A 184 14.05 -1.49 2.87
C VAL A 184 14.52 -2.77 2.18
N THR A 185 15.41 -2.65 1.18
CA THR A 185 16.03 -3.78 0.46
C THR A 185 17.41 -4.11 1.01
#